data_16e362ce08ded74bdf572272f5848952
#
_entry.id   16e362ce08ded74bdf572272f5848952
#
_cell.length_a   1.000
_cell.length_b   1.000
_cell.length_c   1.000
_cell.angle_alpha   90.00
_cell.angle_beta   90.00
_cell.angle_gamma   90.00
#
_symmetry.space_group_name_H-M   'P 1'
#
loop_
_entity.id
_entity.type
_entity.pdbx_description
1 polymer ?
#
loop_
_entity_poly.entity_id
_entity_poly.type
_entity_poly.pdbx_seq_one_letter_code
_entity_poly.pdbx_strand_id
1 'polypeptide(L)'
;LTASNDQQAEGFRRQIEERKEYLPAGTRFAAIPDRGGERVGSGGATLEVLKYLHEQEGDFRKLRVLVIHSGGDSKRVPQYSALGKLFSPVPHQLPDGRSSTLFDEFMICMSSMPSRIREGMVLLSGDVLLLFNPLQIDYNNVGAAAISFKERVEVGKNHGVYVNGEGGNVKCCLQKKSEEELRKAGAVNEAGCVDIDTGALIFSTAMMDSLYSLIGTEEGYDRYVNGTVRLSLYADFLYPLAENSTLEQFYLEKPEGEFCEELTEAREQVWKVLRPYRMKLLRLAPAKFIHF
;
A
#
# COMPACT_ATOMS: atom_id res chain seq x y z
N LEU A 1 -2.98 -6.95 8.96
CA LEU A 1 -1.62 -7.24 8.50
C LEU A 1 -1.69 -8.30 7.40
N THR A 2 -0.94 -8.16 6.31
CA THR A 2 -0.75 -9.27 5.35
C THR A 2 0.49 -10.09 5.73
N ALA A 3 0.48 -11.37 5.44
CA ALA A 3 1.57 -12.29 5.75
C ALA A 3 1.81 -13.21 4.54
N SER A 4 3.06 -13.65 4.34
CA SER A 4 3.43 -14.50 3.21
C SER A 4 2.93 -15.94 3.31
N ASN A 5 2.49 -16.38 4.49
CA ASN A 5 1.95 -17.72 4.77
C ASN A 5 1.30 -17.80 6.14
N ASP A 6 0.63 -18.94 6.43
CA ASP A 6 -0.07 -19.18 7.69
C ASP A 6 0.84 -19.11 8.91
N GLN A 7 2.08 -19.59 8.80
CA GLN A 7 3.04 -19.60 9.92
C GLN A 7 3.43 -18.17 10.32
N GLN A 8 3.67 -17.31 9.34
CA GLN A 8 3.96 -15.90 9.57
C GLN A 8 2.73 -15.18 10.13
N ALA A 9 1.53 -15.46 9.60
CA ALA A 9 0.28 -14.90 10.10
C ALA A 9 0.03 -15.28 11.57
N GLU A 10 0.30 -16.54 11.95
CA GLU A 10 0.21 -17.00 13.33
C GLU A 10 1.22 -16.29 14.25
N GLY A 11 2.45 -16.10 13.76
CA GLY A 11 3.46 -15.31 14.47
C GLY A 11 2.97 -13.87 14.74
N PHE A 12 2.34 -13.24 13.75
CA PHE A 12 1.77 -11.89 13.90
C PHE A 12 0.61 -11.87 14.91
N ARG A 13 -0.29 -12.85 14.89
CA ARG A 13 -1.39 -12.95 15.87
C ARG A 13 -0.87 -13.02 17.31
N ARG A 14 0.17 -13.83 17.55
CA ARG A 14 0.82 -13.92 18.88
C ARG A 14 1.42 -12.59 19.30
N GLN A 15 2.15 -11.91 18.39
CA GLN A 15 2.74 -10.60 18.68
C GLN A 15 1.67 -9.52 18.97
N ILE A 16 0.52 -9.58 18.29
CA ILE A 16 -0.62 -8.69 18.57
C ILE A 16 -1.23 -9.02 19.95
N GLU A 17 -1.45 -10.28 20.28
CA GLU A 17 -2.04 -10.69 21.57
C GLU A 17 -1.15 -10.28 22.75
N GLU A 18 0.18 -10.39 22.62
CA GLU A 18 1.14 -9.91 23.63
C GLU A 18 1.08 -8.40 23.87
N ARG A 19 0.57 -7.64 22.89
CA ARG A 19 0.43 -6.17 22.92
C ARG A 19 -0.97 -5.68 23.22
N LYS A 20 -1.93 -6.57 23.42
CA LYS A 20 -3.37 -6.27 23.52
C LYS A 20 -3.71 -5.15 24.48
N GLU A 21 -3.05 -5.07 25.63
CA GLU A 21 -3.29 -4.05 26.64
C GLU A 21 -2.81 -2.65 26.23
N TYR A 22 -1.95 -2.57 25.22
CA TYR A 22 -1.34 -1.33 24.72
C TYR A 22 -1.93 -0.87 23.39
N LEU A 23 -2.73 -1.72 22.75
CA LEU A 23 -3.34 -1.41 21.46
C LEU A 23 -4.61 -0.56 21.63
N PRO A 24 -4.99 0.25 20.63
CA PRO A 24 -6.17 1.11 20.73
C PRO A 24 -7.44 0.32 20.99
N ALA A 25 -8.16 0.68 22.06
CA ALA A 25 -9.44 0.07 22.39
C ALA A 25 -10.45 0.21 21.23
N GLY A 26 -11.23 -0.86 20.99
CA GLY A 26 -12.22 -0.89 19.90
C GLY A 26 -11.65 -1.13 18.51
N THR A 27 -10.33 -1.31 18.37
CA THR A 27 -9.70 -1.73 17.11
C THR A 27 -9.63 -3.25 17.05
N ARG A 28 -10.04 -3.81 15.91
CA ARG A 28 -9.87 -5.23 15.61
C ARG A 28 -8.62 -5.43 14.76
N PHE A 29 -7.87 -6.46 15.08
CA PHE A 29 -6.63 -6.82 14.39
C PHE A 29 -6.79 -8.18 13.74
N ALA A 30 -6.27 -8.30 12.52
CA ALA A 30 -6.21 -9.56 11.79
C ALA A 30 -4.85 -9.70 11.09
N ALA A 31 -4.37 -10.93 11.00
CA ALA A 31 -3.23 -11.30 10.17
C ALA A 31 -3.73 -12.26 9.08
N ILE A 32 -3.60 -11.85 7.83
CA ILE A 32 -4.18 -12.48 6.66
C ILE A 32 -3.02 -13.04 5.84
N PRO A 33 -2.90 -14.37 5.71
CA PRO A 33 -1.84 -15.00 4.93
C PRO A 33 -2.14 -14.91 3.44
N ASP A 34 -1.09 -14.95 2.62
CA ASP A 34 -1.22 -15.21 1.19
C ASP A 34 -1.85 -16.60 0.98
N ARG A 35 -2.74 -16.70 0.01
CA ARG A 35 -3.49 -17.91 -0.31
C ARG A 35 -2.57 -19.11 -0.56
N GLY A 36 -2.77 -20.18 0.19
CA GLY A 36 -1.97 -21.41 0.08
C GLY A 36 -0.48 -21.25 0.37
N GLY A 37 -0.07 -20.10 0.92
CA GLY A 37 1.35 -19.77 1.13
C GLY A 37 2.09 -19.43 -0.16
N GLU A 38 1.37 -19.23 -1.26
CA GLU A 38 1.92 -18.78 -2.53
C GLU A 38 2.01 -17.26 -2.56
N ARG A 39 2.98 -16.72 -3.28
CA ARG A 39 3.10 -15.27 -3.46
C ARG A 39 2.04 -14.79 -4.46
N VAL A 40 1.01 -14.17 -3.96
CA VAL A 40 -0.08 -13.61 -4.77
C VAL A 40 0.17 -12.18 -5.25
N GLY A 41 1.29 -11.58 -4.85
CA GLY A 41 1.61 -10.17 -5.09
C GLY A 41 0.92 -9.21 -4.13
N SER A 42 1.39 -7.97 -4.08
CA SER A 42 0.85 -6.94 -3.16
C SER A 42 -0.59 -6.57 -3.49
N GLY A 43 -0.98 -6.61 -4.75
CA GLY A 43 -2.38 -6.45 -5.19
C GLY A 43 -3.24 -7.64 -4.80
N GLY A 44 -2.76 -8.88 -5.03
CA GLY A 44 -3.43 -10.09 -4.60
C GLY A 44 -3.66 -10.12 -3.08
N ALA A 45 -2.64 -9.77 -2.29
CA ALA A 45 -2.76 -9.64 -0.83
C ALA A 45 -3.76 -8.54 -0.42
N THR A 46 -3.90 -7.46 -1.21
CA THR A 46 -4.95 -6.45 -1.00
C THR A 46 -6.34 -7.05 -1.26
N LEU A 47 -6.50 -7.86 -2.32
CA LEU A 47 -7.76 -8.56 -2.60
C LEU A 47 -8.12 -9.55 -1.49
N GLU A 48 -7.15 -10.27 -0.92
CA GLU A 48 -7.35 -11.13 0.27
C GLU A 48 -7.91 -10.33 1.46
N VAL A 49 -7.36 -9.15 1.71
CA VAL A 49 -7.87 -8.26 2.75
C VAL A 49 -9.33 -7.86 2.48
N LEU A 50 -9.66 -7.50 1.23
CA LEU A 50 -11.03 -7.13 0.85
C LEU A 50 -11.99 -8.31 1.02
N LYS A 51 -11.58 -9.52 0.62
CA LYS A 51 -12.37 -10.74 0.83
C LYS A 51 -12.66 -10.97 2.32
N TYR A 52 -11.62 -10.95 3.15
CA TYR A 52 -11.75 -11.08 4.59
C TYR A 52 -12.71 -10.03 5.19
N LEU A 53 -12.54 -8.76 4.84
CA LEU A 53 -13.40 -7.69 5.35
C LEU A 53 -14.85 -7.89 4.93
N HIS A 54 -15.11 -8.27 3.68
CA HIS A 54 -16.47 -8.50 3.22
C HIS A 54 -17.12 -9.71 3.92
N GLU A 55 -16.37 -10.76 4.17
CA GLU A 55 -16.85 -11.93 4.93
C GLU A 55 -17.20 -11.59 6.38
N GLN A 56 -16.48 -10.63 7.00
CA GLN A 56 -16.71 -10.23 8.39
C GLN A 56 -17.82 -9.19 8.54
N GLU A 57 -17.94 -8.24 7.61
CA GLU A 57 -18.78 -7.04 7.75
C GLU A 57 -19.94 -6.98 6.75
N GLY A 58 -19.90 -7.73 5.66
CA GLY A 58 -20.89 -7.74 4.59
C GLY A 58 -20.72 -6.61 3.55
N ASP A 59 -20.16 -5.46 3.94
CA ASP A 59 -19.82 -4.34 3.05
C ASP A 59 -18.68 -3.48 3.62
N PHE A 60 -18.21 -2.49 2.86
CA PHE A 60 -17.08 -1.63 3.30
C PHE A 60 -17.51 -0.29 3.87
N ARG A 61 -18.81 0.01 3.90
CA ARG A 61 -19.33 1.30 4.40
C ARG A 61 -18.99 1.48 5.87
N LYS A 62 -18.57 2.69 6.23
CA LYS A 62 -18.17 3.10 7.59
C LYS A 62 -16.91 2.39 8.12
N LEU A 63 -16.31 1.49 7.36
CA LEU A 63 -15.05 0.87 7.76
C LEU A 63 -13.92 1.89 7.66
N ARG A 64 -13.06 1.89 8.64
CA ARG A 64 -11.76 2.57 8.64
C ARG A 64 -10.69 1.51 8.83
N VAL A 65 -10.00 1.20 7.76
CA VAL A 65 -9.08 0.07 7.68
C VAL A 65 -7.66 0.57 7.55
N LEU A 66 -6.75 0.00 8.33
CA LEU A 66 -5.31 0.15 8.15
C LEU A 66 -4.74 -1.19 7.71
N VAL A 67 -4.18 -1.24 6.51
CA VAL A 67 -3.47 -2.41 5.99
C VAL A 67 -1.98 -2.13 6.02
N ILE A 68 -1.21 -3.03 6.64
CA ILE A 68 0.25 -3.02 6.58
C ILE A 68 0.68 -4.26 5.81
N HIS A 69 1.21 -4.04 4.59
CA HIS A 69 1.76 -5.09 3.76
C HIS A 69 3.13 -5.53 4.30
N SER A 70 3.15 -6.62 5.05
CA SER A 70 4.34 -7.12 5.74
C SER A 70 4.84 -8.48 5.25
N GLY A 71 4.21 -9.05 4.24
CA GLY A 71 4.70 -10.21 3.52
C GLY A 71 5.94 -9.85 2.69
N GLY A 72 7.00 -10.64 2.83
CA GLY A 72 8.23 -10.45 2.06
C GLY A 72 9.37 -11.31 2.58
N ASP A 73 10.40 -11.54 1.75
CA ASP A 73 11.50 -12.47 2.06
C ASP A 73 12.52 -11.92 3.07
N SER A 74 12.43 -10.64 3.44
CA SER A 74 13.41 -9.96 4.31
C SER A 74 14.88 -10.25 3.92
N LYS A 75 15.18 -10.36 2.61
CA LYS A 75 16.49 -10.79 2.07
C LYS A 75 17.68 -10.02 2.61
N ARG A 76 17.48 -8.73 2.95
CA ARG A 76 18.53 -7.85 3.51
C ARG A 76 18.78 -8.09 4.99
N VAL A 77 17.85 -8.71 5.69
CA VAL A 77 17.91 -9.03 7.12
C VAL A 77 17.40 -10.48 7.33
N PRO A 78 18.20 -11.49 6.93
CA PRO A 78 17.74 -12.87 6.87
C PRO A 78 17.28 -13.44 8.22
N GLN A 79 17.75 -12.89 9.35
CA GLN A 79 17.27 -13.26 10.69
C GLN A 79 15.77 -12.97 10.90
N TYR A 80 15.17 -12.11 10.07
CA TYR A 80 13.74 -11.81 10.11
C TYR A 80 12.94 -12.44 8.95
N SER A 81 13.56 -13.29 8.15
CA SER A 81 12.89 -13.90 6.99
C SER A 81 11.67 -14.76 7.38
N ALA A 82 11.75 -15.44 8.52
CA ALA A 82 10.65 -16.30 8.99
C ALA A 82 9.47 -15.52 9.59
N LEU A 83 9.75 -14.47 10.36
CA LEU A 83 8.74 -13.71 11.09
C LEU A 83 8.39 -12.37 10.43
N GLY A 84 9.12 -11.97 9.37
CA GLY A 84 9.01 -10.65 8.76
C GLY A 84 9.64 -9.54 9.61
N LYS A 85 9.82 -8.36 9.03
CA LYS A 85 10.47 -7.22 9.68
C LYS A 85 9.57 -6.47 10.65
N LEU A 86 8.26 -6.61 10.53
CA LEU A 86 7.29 -5.75 11.21
C LEU A 86 7.43 -5.74 12.73
N PHE A 87 7.78 -6.88 13.32
CA PHE A 87 8.02 -7.00 14.77
C PHE A 87 9.51 -7.01 15.13
N SER A 88 10.39 -6.54 14.23
CA SER A 88 11.78 -6.33 14.58
C SER A 88 11.95 -5.14 15.53
N PRO A 89 12.86 -5.23 16.53
CA PRO A 89 13.10 -4.13 17.45
C PRO A 89 13.72 -2.95 16.72
N VAL A 90 13.31 -1.76 17.13
CA VAL A 90 13.89 -0.48 16.71
C VAL A 90 14.58 0.17 17.93
N PRO A 91 15.57 1.08 17.73
CA PRO A 91 16.31 1.71 18.82
C PRO A 91 15.47 2.82 19.51
N HIS A 92 14.28 2.45 19.97
CA HIS A 92 13.33 3.31 20.68
C HIS A 92 12.76 2.55 21.87
N GLN A 93 12.66 3.21 23.04
CA GLN A 93 12.04 2.67 24.24
C GLN A 93 10.65 3.30 24.41
N LEU A 94 9.64 2.48 24.56
CA LEU A 94 8.27 2.91 24.85
C LEU A 94 8.16 3.49 26.26
N PRO A 95 7.12 4.29 26.57
CA PRO A 95 6.95 4.91 27.88
C PRO A 95 6.88 3.91 29.05
N ASP A 96 6.50 2.67 28.80
CA ASP A 96 6.45 1.57 29.77
C ASP A 96 7.78 0.84 29.95
N GLY A 97 8.84 1.28 29.29
CA GLY A 97 10.19 0.70 29.35
C GLY A 97 10.47 -0.45 28.41
N ARG A 98 9.47 -0.92 27.64
CA ARG A 98 9.70 -1.96 26.63
C ARG A 98 10.46 -1.40 25.42
N SER A 99 11.24 -2.26 24.78
CA SER A 99 11.79 -1.93 23.44
C SER A 99 10.66 -1.87 22.44
N SER A 100 10.65 -0.82 21.63
CA SER A 100 9.71 -0.65 20.52
C SER A 100 10.03 -1.60 19.37
N THR A 101 9.02 -1.96 18.60
CA THR A 101 9.17 -2.64 17.31
C THR A 101 8.67 -1.74 16.18
N LEU A 102 8.97 -2.09 14.93
CA LEU A 102 8.48 -1.34 13.80
C LEU A 102 6.93 -1.29 13.78
N PHE A 103 6.25 -2.36 14.22
CA PHE A 103 4.80 -2.37 14.39
C PHE A 103 4.32 -1.33 15.41
N ASP A 104 4.98 -1.23 16.56
CA ASP A 104 4.63 -0.25 17.59
C ASP A 104 4.78 1.18 17.04
N GLU A 105 5.83 1.46 16.27
CA GLU A 105 6.03 2.76 15.60
C GLU A 105 4.92 3.05 14.57
N PHE A 106 4.48 2.07 13.78
CA PHE A 106 3.33 2.24 12.89
C PHE A 106 2.06 2.61 13.67
N MET A 107 1.78 1.93 14.78
CA MET A 107 0.60 2.23 15.61
C MET A 107 0.67 3.65 16.20
N ILE A 108 1.84 4.09 16.64
CA ILE A 108 2.06 5.45 17.14
C ILE A 108 1.84 6.48 16.02
N CYS A 109 2.52 6.31 14.88
CA CYS A 109 2.44 7.25 13.75
C CYS A 109 1.04 7.35 13.16
N MET A 110 0.29 6.24 13.13
CA MET A 110 -1.05 6.17 12.55
C MET A 110 -2.18 6.43 13.56
N SER A 111 -1.88 6.66 14.84
CA SER A 111 -2.88 6.77 15.91
C SER A 111 -3.95 7.84 15.66
N SER A 112 -3.61 8.92 14.98
CA SER A 112 -4.53 10.02 14.66
C SER A 112 -5.25 9.86 13.30
N MET A 113 -4.87 8.89 12.48
CA MET A 113 -5.46 8.67 11.15
C MET A 113 -6.98 8.39 11.18
N PRO A 114 -7.52 7.62 12.16
CA PRO A 114 -8.96 7.37 12.22
C PRO A 114 -9.81 8.63 12.35
N SER A 115 -9.27 9.72 12.88
CA SER A 115 -9.97 11.02 12.96
C SER A 115 -9.92 11.82 11.65
N ARG A 116 -9.06 11.45 10.71
CA ARG A 116 -8.81 12.16 9.45
C ARG A 116 -9.42 11.47 8.23
N ILE A 117 -9.84 10.24 8.38
CA ILE A 117 -10.48 9.43 7.33
C ILE A 117 -11.84 9.01 7.84
N ARG A 118 -12.89 9.42 7.14
CA ARG A 118 -14.27 9.11 7.53
C ARG A 118 -14.56 7.61 7.36
N GLU A 119 -14.13 7.07 6.23
CA GLU A 119 -14.23 5.66 5.85
C GLU A 119 -13.24 5.38 4.71
N GLY A 120 -12.87 4.13 4.53
CA GLY A 120 -11.93 3.69 3.50
C GLY A 120 -10.76 2.90 4.08
N MET A 121 -9.74 2.70 3.26
CA MET A 121 -8.60 1.85 3.59
C MET A 121 -7.29 2.62 3.38
N VAL A 122 -6.46 2.69 4.41
CA VAL A 122 -5.06 3.14 4.34
C VAL A 122 -4.19 1.92 4.13
N LEU A 123 -3.31 1.97 3.14
CA LEU A 123 -2.35 0.91 2.85
C LEU A 123 -0.94 1.45 3.08
N LEU A 124 -0.13 0.69 3.78
CA LEU A 124 1.27 0.99 4.09
C LEU A 124 2.16 -0.18 3.68
N SER A 125 3.37 0.15 3.23
CA SER A 125 4.45 -0.85 3.12
C SER A 125 5.03 -1.12 4.52
N GLY A 126 5.14 -2.38 4.91
CA GLY A 126 5.60 -2.80 6.24
C GLY A 126 7.09 -2.62 6.50
N ASP A 127 7.84 -2.04 5.55
CA ASP A 127 9.25 -1.71 5.68
C ASP A 127 9.55 -0.21 5.50
N VAL A 128 8.50 0.63 5.47
CA VAL A 128 8.63 2.08 5.34
C VAL A 128 7.85 2.79 6.44
N LEU A 129 8.55 3.34 7.42
CA LEU A 129 7.93 4.17 8.45
C LEU A 129 7.81 5.61 7.95
N LEU A 130 6.58 6.12 7.91
CA LEU A 130 6.27 7.49 7.50
C LEU A 130 5.99 8.36 8.73
N LEU A 131 6.85 9.36 8.93
CA LEU A 131 6.70 10.36 10.00
C LEU A 131 6.11 11.64 9.41
N PHE A 132 4.93 12.05 9.89
CA PHE A 132 4.21 13.20 9.38
C PHE A 132 3.19 13.75 10.39
N ASN A 133 2.65 14.92 10.12
CA ASN A 133 1.52 15.46 10.87
C ASN A 133 0.20 15.00 10.23
N PRO A 134 -0.56 14.07 10.84
CA PRO A 134 -1.80 13.56 10.27
C PRO A 134 -2.91 14.61 10.12
N LEU A 135 -2.82 15.77 10.79
CA LEU A 135 -3.75 16.88 10.62
C LEU A 135 -3.73 17.49 9.20
N GLN A 136 -2.69 17.20 8.42
CA GLN A 136 -2.60 17.61 7.01
C GLN A 136 -3.40 16.72 6.07
N ILE A 137 -3.85 15.57 6.54
CA ILE A 137 -4.66 14.65 5.73
C ILE A 137 -6.12 15.09 5.81
N ASP A 138 -6.68 15.42 4.67
CA ASP A 138 -8.11 15.61 4.45
C ASP A 138 -8.50 14.78 3.23
N TYR A 139 -9.05 13.61 3.48
CA TYR A 139 -9.43 12.69 2.43
C TYR A 139 -10.94 12.43 2.44
N ASN A 140 -11.63 13.07 1.49
CA ASN A 140 -13.07 12.91 1.24
C ASN A 140 -13.35 12.60 -0.24
N ASN A 141 -12.37 12.07 -0.98
CA ASN A 141 -12.50 11.84 -2.41
C ASN A 141 -12.98 10.42 -2.71
N VAL A 142 -13.60 10.27 -3.88
CA VAL A 142 -13.88 8.97 -4.49
C VAL A 142 -12.65 8.56 -5.30
N GLY A 143 -12.15 7.34 -5.09
CA GLY A 143 -10.96 6.80 -5.76
C GLY A 143 -9.80 6.58 -4.80
N ALA A 144 -8.60 6.98 -5.18
CA ALA A 144 -7.39 6.83 -4.39
C ALA A 144 -6.72 8.16 -4.05
N ALA A 145 -5.87 8.13 -3.02
CA ALA A 145 -4.87 9.16 -2.79
C ALA A 145 -3.50 8.53 -2.50
N ALA A 146 -2.45 9.13 -3.06
CA ALA A 146 -1.08 8.81 -2.75
C ALA A 146 -0.52 9.82 -1.76
N ILE A 147 0.05 9.34 -0.65
CA ILE A 147 0.72 10.19 0.33
C ILE A 147 2.15 10.42 -0.15
N SER A 148 2.55 11.67 -0.24
CA SER A 148 3.84 12.11 -0.76
C SER A 148 4.42 13.25 0.05
N PHE A 149 5.69 13.52 -0.10
CA PHE A 149 6.34 14.74 0.32
C PHE A 149 7.47 15.11 -0.65
N LYS A 150 7.95 16.34 -0.53
CA LYS A 150 9.06 16.82 -1.37
C LYS A 150 10.40 16.27 -0.86
N GLU A 151 11.14 15.65 -1.77
CA GLU A 151 12.49 15.16 -1.51
C GLU A 151 13.43 15.61 -2.64
N ARG A 152 14.73 15.68 -2.39
CA ARG A 152 15.70 16.02 -3.42
C ARG A 152 15.74 15.00 -4.54
N VAL A 153 15.96 15.45 -5.75
CA VAL A 153 15.99 14.57 -6.93
C VAL A 153 17.05 13.48 -6.82
N GLU A 154 18.17 13.74 -6.13
CA GLU A 154 19.23 12.76 -5.89
C GLU A 154 18.75 11.56 -5.08
N VAL A 155 17.79 11.76 -4.20
CA VAL A 155 17.12 10.68 -3.45
C VAL A 155 16.01 10.08 -4.32
N GLY A 156 15.18 10.93 -4.94
CA GLY A 156 14.03 10.53 -5.74
C GLY A 156 14.36 9.58 -6.89
N LYS A 157 15.52 9.71 -7.53
CA LYS A 157 15.96 8.80 -8.61
C LYS A 157 16.06 7.32 -8.20
N ASN A 158 16.14 7.04 -6.90
CA ASN A 158 16.22 5.68 -6.35
C ASN A 158 14.85 5.12 -5.94
N HIS A 159 13.80 5.92 -6.03
CA HIS A 159 12.44 5.61 -5.58
C HIS A 159 11.41 5.81 -6.69
N GLY A 160 10.14 5.61 -6.36
CA GLY A 160 9.03 6.10 -7.16
C GLY A 160 8.88 7.62 -7.02
N VAL A 161 8.49 8.28 -8.09
CA VAL A 161 8.24 9.72 -8.12
C VAL A 161 6.91 9.98 -8.81
N TYR A 162 6.04 10.76 -8.17
CA TYR A 162 4.79 11.19 -8.77
C TYR A 162 4.97 12.46 -9.58
N VAL A 163 4.38 12.49 -10.76
CA VAL A 163 4.25 13.70 -11.56
C VAL A 163 2.86 14.29 -11.33
N ASN A 164 2.80 15.56 -10.99
CA ASN A 164 1.55 16.25 -10.74
C ASN A 164 0.76 16.49 -12.03
N GLY A 165 -0.51 16.20 -12.01
CA GLY A 165 -1.49 16.46 -13.06
C GLY A 165 -2.43 17.59 -12.72
N GLU A 166 -3.58 17.62 -13.38
CA GLU A 166 -4.60 18.66 -13.20
C GLU A 166 -5.35 18.48 -11.86
N GLY A 167 -5.69 19.60 -11.23
CA GLY A 167 -6.50 19.60 -10.01
C GLY A 167 -5.92 18.79 -8.84
N GLY A 168 -4.58 18.57 -8.82
CA GLY A 168 -3.91 17.78 -7.79
C GLY A 168 -4.00 16.27 -7.98
N ASN A 169 -4.38 15.81 -9.15
CA ASN A 169 -4.30 14.39 -9.49
C ASN A 169 -2.86 13.98 -9.82
N VAL A 170 -2.59 12.68 -9.79
CA VAL A 170 -1.35 12.11 -10.30
C VAL A 170 -1.44 11.95 -11.82
N LYS A 171 -0.51 12.61 -12.54
CA LYS A 171 -0.40 12.49 -14.00
C LYS A 171 0.20 11.15 -14.39
N CYS A 172 1.32 10.79 -13.78
CA CYS A 172 1.97 9.49 -13.91
C CYS A 172 2.88 9.22 -12.70
N CYS A 173 3.26 7.96 -12.52
CA CYS A 173 4.25 7.51 -11.55
C CYS A 173 5.49 7.01 -12.31
N LEU A 174 6.67 7.50 -11.93
CA LEU A 174 7.94 7.18 -12.54
C LEU A 174 8.78 6.37 -11.56
N GLN A 175 9.11 5.13 -11.91
CA GLN A 175 9.87 4.24 -11.03
C GLN A 175 11.35 4.25 -11.38
N LYS A 176 12.19 4.66 -10.42
CA LYS A 176 13.67 4.61 -10.50
C LYS A 176 14.23 5.19 -11.80
N LYS A 177 13.79 6.39 -12.14
CA LYS A 177 14.24 7.12 -13.34
C LYS A 177 15.47 7.98 -13.02
N SER A 178 16.32 8.18 -14.03
CA SER A 178 17.44 9.11 -13.94
C SER A 178 16.96 10.54 -13.69
N GLU A 179 17.81 11.40 -13.18
CA GLU A 179 17.49 12.82 -12.99
C GLU A 179 17.09 13.50 -14.30
N GLU A 180 17.74 13.17 -15.41
CA GLU A 180 17.41 13.70 -16.74
C GLU A 180 15.98 13.31 -17.17
N GLU A 181 15.61 12.04 -16.99
CA GLU A 181 14.26 11.56 -17.29
C GLU A 181 13.20 12.23 -16.38
N LEU A 182 13.50 12.40 -15.08
CA LEU A 182 12.62 13.07 -14.13
C LEU A 182 12.41 14.55 -14.50
N ARG A 183 13.48 15.26 -14.92
CA ARG A 183 13.38 16.64 -15.40
C ARG A 183 12.59 16.74 -16.70
N LYS A 184 12.85 15.88 -17.67
CA LYS A 184 12.12 15.82 -18.93
C LYS A 184 10.63 15.55 -18.75
N ALA A 185 10.27 14.72 -17.77
CA ALA A 185 8.88 14.43 -17.42
C ALA A 185 8.19 15.56 -16.63
N GLY A 186 8.92 16.63 -16.23
CA GLY A 186 8.39 17.71 -15.41
C GLY A 186 8.17 17.34 -13.94
N ALA A 187 8.84 16.28 -13.46
CA ALA A 187 8.74 15.83 -12.07
C ALA A 187 9.54 16.69 -11.10
N VAL A 188 10.59 17.37 -11.56
CA VAL A 188 11.51 18.15 -10.73
C VAL A 188 11.06 19.61 -10.71
N ASN A 189 10.83 20.15 -9.52
CA ASN A 189 10.49 21.57 -9.34
C ASN A 189 11.71 22.51 -9.40
N GLU A 190 11.47 23.82 -9.31
CA GLU A 190 12.52 24.85 -9.35
C GLU A 190 13.56 24.70 -8.20
N ALA A 191 13.17 24.14 -7.07
CA ALA A 191 14.06 23.87 -5.94
C ALA A 191 14.86 22.56 -6.07
N GLY A 192 14.75 21.85 -7.22
CA GLY A 192 15.44 20.58 -7.43
C GLY A 192 14.79 19.39 -6.69
N CYS A 193 13.52 19.52 -6.27
CA CYS A 193 12.81 18.50 -5.51
C CYS A 193 11.74 17.82 -6.36
N VAL A 194 11.40 16.58 -5.97
CA VAL A 194 10.38 15.72 -6.57
C VAL A 194 9.33 15.33 -5.52
N ASP A 195 8.16 14.91 -5.96
CA ASP A 195 7.14 14.29 -5.11
C ASP A 195 7.43 12.78 -5.01
N ILE A 196 7.95 12.35 -3.86
CA ILE A 196 8.39 10.97 -3.67
C ILE A 196 7.20 10.03 -3.38
N ASP A 197 7.25 8.83 -3.94
CA ASP A 197 6.35 7.74 -3.57
C ASP A 197 6.78 7.18 -2.21
N THR A 198 5.92 7.32 -1.22
CA THR A 198 6.15 6.84 0.15
C THR A 198 5.65 5.41 0.36
N GLY A 199 5.01 4.80 -0.62
CA GLY A 199 4.32 3.52 -0.47
C GLY A 199 3.02 3.60 0.35
N ALA A 200 2.62 4.80 0.81
CA ALA A 200 1.40 4.98 1.58
C ALA A 200 0.26 5.49 0.70
N LEU A 201 -0.89 4.80 0.75
CA LEU A 201 -2.04 5.03 -0.11
C LEU A 201 -3.33 5.09 0.72
N ILE A 202 -4.35 5.74 0.18
CA ILE A 202 -5.70 5.72 0.73
C ILE A 202 -6.66 5.33 -0.39
N PHE A 203 -7.52 4.35 -0.15
CA PHE A 203 -8.59 3.93 -1.05
C PHE A 203 -9.95 4.27 -0.46
N SER A 204 -10.84 4.84 -1.28
CA SER A 204 -12.23 5.04 -0.90
C SER A 204 -13.00 3.71 -0.84
N THR A 205 -14.10 3.70 -0.11
CA THR A 205 -15.00 2.52 -0.07
C THR A 205 -15.51 2.15 -1.46
N ALA A 206 -15.84 3.12 -2.31
CA ALA A 206 -16.25 2.87 -3.69
C ALA A 206 -15.16 2.13 -4.52
N MET A 207 -13.89 2.49 -4.31
CA MET A 207 -12.80 1.78 -4.97
C MET A 207 -12.59 0.37 -4.37
N MET A 208 -12.79 0.21 -3.06
CA MET A 208 -12.76 -1.10 -2.39
C MET A 208 -13.86 -2.02 -2.97
N ASP A 209 -15.09 -1.51 -3.15
CA ASP A 209 -16.21 -2.24 -3.77
C ASP A 209 -15.86 -2.66 -5.20
N SER A 210 -15.26 -1.76 -6.00
CA SER A 210 -14.86 -2.06 -7.37
C SER A 210 -13.77 -3.13 -7.46
N LEU A 211 -12.76 -3.08 -6.58
CA LEU A 211 -11.74 -4.12 -6.49
C LEU A 211 -12.34 -5.45 -6.01
N TYR A 212 -13.23 -5.41 -5.01
CA TYR A 212 -13.90 -6.61 -4.53
C TYR A 212 -14.77 -7.27 -5.60
N SER A 213 -15.36 -6.51 -6.51
CA SER A 213 -16.15 -7.06 -7.61
C SER A 213 -15.38 -8.04 -8.52
N LEU A 214 -14.05 -7.93 -8.55
CA LEU A 214 -13.19 -8.88 -9.27
C LEU A 214 -13.18 -10.28 -8.64
N ILE A 215 -13.34 -10.35 -7.31
CA ILE A 215 -13.17 -11.56 -6.50
C ILE A 215 -14.46 -11.99 -5.78
N GLY A 216 -15.57 -11.35 -6.07
CA GLY A 216 -16.87 -11.63 -5.43
C GLY A 216 -17.45 -13.03 -5.74
N THR A 217 -16.86 -13.76 -6.68
CA THR A 217 -17.15 -15.15 -6.99
C THR A 217 -15.92 -16.02 -6.76
N GLU A 218 -16.11 -17.33 -6.54
CA GLU A 218 -15.00 -18.28 -6.39
C GLU A 218 -14.11 -18.29 -7.63
N GLU A 219 -14.71 -18.28 -8.83
CA GLU A 219 -13.97 -18.22 -10.09
C GLU A 219 -13.12 -16.95 -10.20
N GLY A 220 -13.68 -15.78 -9.85
CA GLY A 220 -12.92 -14.51 -9.84
C GLY A 220 -11.79 -14.53 -8.83
N TYR A 221 -12.05 -15.06 -7.63
CA TYR A 221 -11.02 -15.19 -6.61
C TYR A 221 -9.87 -16.10 -7.06
N ASP A 222 -10.17 -17.27 -7.65
CA ASP A 222 -9.17 -18.19 -8.20
C ASP A 222 -8.36 -17.54 -9.32
N ARG A 223 -9.02 -16.73 -10.15
CA ARG A 223 -8.40 -16.06 -11.31
C ARG A 223 -7.43 -14.95 -10.92
N TYR A 224 -7.73 -14.15 -9.89
CA TYR A 224 -6.95 -12.95 -9.57
C TYR A 224 -6.06 -13.09 -8.35
N VAL A 225 -6.26 -14.09 -7.49
CA VAL A 225 -5.49 -14.28 -6.27
C VAL A 225 -4.72 -15.60 -6.34
N ASN A 226 -3.59 -15.58 -7.04
CA ASN A 226 -2.74 -16.76 -7.23
C ASN A 226 -1.28 -16.38 -7.53
N GLY A 227 -0.39 -17.37 -7.48
CA GLY A 227 1.04 -17.19 -7.69
C GLY A 227 1.47 -16.95 -9.15
N THR A 228 0.59 -17.17 -10.13
CA THR A 228 0.86 -16.93 -11.55
C THR A 228 0.63 -15.46 -11.92
N VAL A 229 -0.55 -14.92 -11.59
CA VAL A 229 -0.93 -13.56 -11.95
C VAL A 229 -0.17 -12.52 -11.12
N ARG A 230 -0.02 -12.73 -9.83
CA ARG A 230 0.73 -11.85 -8.91
C ARG A 230 0.45 -10.36 -9.09
N LEU A 231 -0.81 -9.97 -9.00
CA LEU A 231 -1.16 -8.56 -9.12
C LEU A 231 -0.36 -7.69 -8.16
N SER A 232 0.17 -6.59 -8.68
CA SER A 232 0.90 -5.60 -7.89
C SER A 232 -0.01 -4.44 -7.50
N LEU A 233 -0.01 -4.07 -6.22
CA LEU A 233 -0.67 -2.86 -5.75
C LEU A 233 -0.16 -1.62 -6.51
N TYR A 234 1.16 -1.49 -6.64
CA TYR A 234 1.78 -0.31 -7.21
C TYR A 234 1.76 -0.27 -8.74
N ALA A 235 2.06 -1.39 -9.40
CA ALA A 235 2.07 -1.47 -10.86
C ALA A 235 0.67 -1.68 -11.45
N ASP A 236 -0.18 -2.51 -10.82
CA ASP A 236 -1.44 -2.89 -11.44
C ASP A 236 -2.65 -2.09 -10.94
N PHE A 237 -2.70 -1.72 -9.64
CA PHE A 237 -3.84 -0.94 -9.14
C PHE A 237 -3.66 0.57 -9.29
N LEU A 238 -2.43 1.09 -9.16
CA LEU A 238 -2.23 2.54 -9.27
C LEU A 238 -2.11 3.02 -10.71
N TYR A 239 -1.60 2.21 -11.62
CA TYR A 239 -1.39 2.62 -13.00
C TYR A 239 -2.67 3.10 -13.70
N PRO A 240 -3.82 2.40 -13.64
CA PRO A 240 -5.07 2.86 -14.25
C PRO A 240 -5.58 4.21 -13.71
N LEU A 241 -5.21 4.58 -12.48
CA LEU A 241 -5.68 5.78 -11.80
C LEU A 241 -4.96 7.06 -12.25
N ALA A 242 -3.80 6.93 -12.88
CA ALA A 242 -3.01 8.06 -13.36
C ALA A 242 -3.63 8.65 -14.63
N GLU A 243 -3.55 9.99 -14.81
CA GLU A 243 -4.21 10.69 -15.91
C GLU A 243 -3.73 10.23 -17.29
N ASN A 244 -2.42 10.07 -17.44
CA ASN A 244 -1.77 9.75 -18.72
C ASN A 244 -1.62 8.25 -18.99
N SER A 245 -2.20 7.39 -18.16
CA SER A 245 -2.14 5.95 -18.39
C SER A 245 -3.01 5.53 -19.59
N THR A 246 -2.53 4.57 -20.36
CA THR A 246 -3.27 3.91 -21.44
C THR A 246 -3.24 2.41 -21.26
N LEU A 247 -4.24 1.71 -21.80
CA LEU A 247 -4.33 0.27 -21.69
C LEU A 247 -3.18 -0.45 -22.38
N GLU A 248 -2.76 0.07 -23.55
CA GLU A 248 -1.66 -0.48 -24.33
C GLU A 248 -0.33 -0.43 -23.55
N GLN A 249 -0.04 0.70 -22.89
CA GLN A 249 1.15 0.81 -22.04
C GLN A 249 1.02 -0.01 -20.77
N PHE A 250 -0.19 -0.14 -20.21
CA PHE A 250 -0.44 -0.95 -19.04
C PHE A 250 -0.05 -2.42 -19.23
N TYR A 251 -0.32 -2.97 -20.41
CA TYR A 251 0.11 -4.33 -20.74
C TYR A 251 1.63 -4.51 -20.73
N LEU A 252 2.38 -3.43 -20.96
CA LEU A 252 3.85 -3.44 -21.03
C LEU A 252 4.52 -3.11 -19.70
N GLU A 253 3.74 -2.65 -18.68
CA GLU A 253 4.31 -2.36 -17.37
C GLU A 253 4.93 -3.60 -16.74
N LYS A 254 6.09 -3.39 -16.11
CA LYS A 254 6.83 -4.50 -15.49
C LYS A 254 5.99 -5.17 -14.40
N PRO A 255 5.72 -6.48 -14.49
CA PRO A 255 4.95 -7.18 -13.48
C PRO A 255 5.77 -7.44 -12.20
N GLU A 256 5.09 -7.78 -11.12
CA GLU A 256 5.72 -8.28 -9.89
C GLU A 256 6.22 -9.73 -10.06
N GLY A 257 5.51 -10.53 -10.86
CA GLY A 257 5.88 -11.87 -11.32
C GLY A 257 6.49 -11.87 -12.71
N GLU A 258 6.09 -12.81 -13.54
CA GLU A 258 6.45 -12.93 -14.95
C GLU A 258 5.29 -12.48 -15.84
N PHE A 259 5.61 -12.12 -17.09
CA PHE A 259 4.57 -11.85 -18.07
C PHE A 259 3.89 -13.18 -18.48
N CYS A 260 2.56 -13.19 -18.41
CA CYS A 260 1.74 -14.31 -18.88
C CYS A 260 0.40 -13.80 -19.44
N GLU A 261 -0.33 -14.67 -20.11
CA GLU A 261 -1.62 -14.33 -20.72
C GLU A 261 -2.65 -14.00 -19.63
N GLU A 262 -2.69 -14.77 -18.55
CA GLU A 262 -3.58 -14.59 -17.41
C GLU A 262 -3.38 -13.20 -16.73
N LEU A 263 -2.13 -12.72 -16.66
CA LEU A 263 -1.86 -11.37 -16.15
C LEU A 263 -2.40 -10.31 -17.13
N THR A 264 -2.29 -10.52 -18.43
CA THR A 264 -2.83 -9.59 -19.44
C THR A 264 -4.35 -9.48 -19.33
N GLU A 265 -5.04 -10.62 -19.20
CA GLU A 265 -6.48 -10.66 -18.96
C GLU A 265 -6.87 -10.00 -17.63
N ALA A 266 -6.11 -10.27 -16.56
CA ALA A 266 -6.33 -9.66 -15.26
C ALA A 266 -6.18 -8.12 -15.34
N ARG A 267 -5.15 -7.62 -16.01
CA ARG A 267 -4.92 -6.18 -16.23
C ARG A 267 -6.07 -5.52 -16.98
N GLU A 268 -6.64 -6.20 -17.99
CA GLU A 268 -7.81 -5.68 -18.69
C GLU A 268 -9.01 -5.47 -17.75
N GLN A 269 -9.28 -6.41 -16.85
CA GLN A 269 -10.38 -6.30 -15.90
C GLN A 269 -10.06 -5.26 -14.81
N VAL A 270 -8.85 -5.24 -14.28
CA VAL A 270 -8.39 -4.20 -13.35
C VAL A 270 -8.53 -2.82 -13.97
N TRP A 271 -8.15 -2.65 -15.24
CA TRP A 271 -8.34 -1.40 -15.97
C TRP A 271 -9.82 -0.99 -16.02
N LYS A 272 -10.71 -1.90 -16.38
CA LYS A 272 -12.16 -1.61 -16.47
C LYS A 272 -12.74 -1.10 -15.15
N VAL A 273 -12.35 -1.71 -14.03
CA VAL A 273 -12.92 -1.35 -12.71
C VAL A 273 -12.24 -0.13 -12.09
N LEU A 274 -10.98 0.15 -12.41
CA LEU A 274 -10.24 1.24 -11.76
C LEU A 274 -10.12 2.51 -12.62
N ARG A 275 -10.16 2.43 -13.94
CA ARG A 275 -10.04 3.59 -14.83
C ARG A 275 -11.07 4.71 -14.61
N PRO A 276 -12.28 4.44 -14.11
CA PRO A 276 -13.23 5.49 -13.73
C PRO A 276 -12.75 6.39 -12.57
N TYR A 277 -11.84 5.90 -11.75
CA TYR A 277 -11.29 6.64 -10.61
C TYR A 277 -10.06 7.47 -10.98
N ARG A 278 -9.67 8.35 -10.06
CA ARG A 278 -8.43 9.14 -10.12
C ARG A 278 -7.67 8.99 -8.81
N MET A 279 -6.37 9.20 -8.88
CA MET A 279 -5.49 9.24 -7.72
C MET A 279 -5.11 10.68 -7.42
N LYS A 280 -5.46 11.16 -6.23
CA LYS A 280 -5.02 12.45 -5.70
C LYS A 280 -3.62 12.35 -5.11
N LEU A 281 -2.85 13.43 -5.22
CA LEU A 281 -1.55 13.55 -4.59
C LEU A 281 -1.68 14.39 -3.31
N LEU A 282 -1.55 13.74 -2.15
CA LEU A 282 -1.55 14.39 -0.84
C LEU A 282 -0.11 14.66 -0.42
N ARG A 283 0.29 15.94 -0.47
CA ARG A 283 1.63 16.37 -0.07
C ARG A 283 1.66 16.76 1.38
N LEU A 284 2.52 16.12 2.15
CA LEU A 284 2.73 16.39 3.57
C LEU A 284 4.02 17.22 3.76
N ALA A 285 4.01 18.18 4.69
CA ALA A 285 5.19 18.98 5.05
C ALA A 285 5.06 19.57 6.47
N PRO A 286 6.00 19.34 7.39
CA PRO A 286 7.15 18.46 7.20
C PRO A 286 6.76 16.98 7.23
N ALA A 287 7.48 16.16 6.48
CA ALA A 287 7.38 14.72 6.52
C ALA A 287 8.73 14.07 6.25
N LYS A 288 8.90 12.84 6.72
CA LYS A 288 10.08 12.02 6.47
C LYS A 288 9.67 10.56 6.39
N PHE A 289 10.33 9.79 5.54
CA PHE A 289 10.22 8.34 5.57
C PHE A 289 11.54 7.69 5.93
N ILE A 290 11.45 6.53 6.57
CA ILE A 290 12.59 5.70 6.96
C ILE A 290 12.34 4.31 6.39
N HIS A 291 13.23 3.84 5.54
CA HIS A 291 13.15 2.52 4.91
C HIS A 291 14.03 1.52 5.69
N PHE A 292 13.45 0.40 6.10
CA PHE A 292 14.08 -0.64 6.93
C PHE A 292 14.56 -1.85 6.11
#